data_fd849aa3e7c2331d73a3a9d3b4779bf5
#
_entry.id   fd849aa3e7c2331d73a3a9d3b4779bf5
#
_cell.length_a   1.000
_cell.length_b   1.000
_cell.length_c   1.000
_cell.angle_alpha   90.00
_cell.angle_beta   90.00
_cell.angle_gamma   90.00
#
_symmetry.space_group_name_H-M   'P 1'
#
loop_
_entity.id
_entity.type
_entity.pdbx_description
1 polymer ?
#
loop_
_entity_poly.entity_id
_entity_poly.type
_entity_poly.pdbx_seq_one_letter_code
_entity_poly.pdbx_strand_id
1 'polypeptide(L)'
;MNIEVMSRQMAKRYAYKPHSEKTLVISITDPGSELNYLEGNKDNGIRKIVRMQFEDTDNPNTSISPAQAKEITEQVAQFTEHMDKIIVHCEAGQSRSAGVAAAILKFYTNDDTQIFDNPRYTPNMYVYRMVLEAFHNM
;
A
#
# COMPACT_ATOMS: atom_id res chain seq x y z
N MET A 1 -1.38 -5.02 14.06
CA MET A 1 -1.33 -4.01 12.99
C MET A 1 -2.55 -4.16 12.10
N ASN A 2 -3.28 -3.08 11.87
CA ASN A 2 -4.49 -3.10 11.05
C ASN A 2 -4.15 -2.62 9.63
N ILE A 3 -4.08 -3.55 8.69
CA ILE A 3 -3.77 -3.27 7.30
C ILE A 3 -4.82 -3.95 6.40
N GLU A 4 -5.33 -3.21 5.42
CA GLU A 4 -6.28 -3.73 4.44
C GLU A 4 -5.78 -3.50 3.02
N VAL A 5 -5.97 -4.51 2.19
CA VAL A 5 -5.67 -4.44 0.76
C VAL A 5 -6.99 -4.25 0.02
N MET A 6 -7.02 -3.27 -0.88
CA MET A 6 -8.22 -2.92 -1.63
C MET A 6 -7.93 -2.75 -3.11
N SER A 7 -8.97 -2.96 -3.93
CA SER A 7 -8.96 -2.49 -5.30
C SER A 7 -9.09 -0.96 -5.33
N ARG A 8 -8.77 -0.37 -6.48
CA ARG A 8 -8.97 1.07 -6.70
C ARG A 8 -10.42 1.49 -6.44
N GLN A 9 -11.37 0.70 -6.93
CA GLN A 9 -12.78 0.98 -6.76
C GLN A 9 -13.21 0.93 -5.29
N MET A 10 -12.75 -0.06 -4.52
CA MET A 10 -13.06 -0.17 -3.11
C MET A 10 -12.45 0.96 -2.29
N ALA A 11 -11.23 1.37 -2.62
CA ALA A 11 -10.57 2.49 -1.96
C ALA A 11 -11.35 3.79 -2.19
N LYS A 12 -11.84 4.00 -3.41
CA LYS A 12 -12.67 5.17 -3.73
C LYS A 12 -13.97 5.16 -2.94
N ARG A 13 -14.64 4.01 -2.84
CA ARG A 13 -15.86 3.87 -2.04
C ARG A 13 -15.59 4.16 -0.56
N TYR A 14 -14.47 3.68 -0.05
CA TYR A 14 -14.05 3.96 1.33
C TYR A 14 -13.94 5.46 1.57
N ALA A 15 -13.32 6.18 0.65
CA ALA A 15 -13.10 7.62 0.78
C ALA A 15 -14.38 8.45 0.77
N TYR A 16 -15.47 7.93 0.20
CA TYR A 16 -16.77 8.62 0.19
C TYR A 16 -17.56 8.45 1.47
N LYS A 17 -17.16 7.57 2.38
CA LYS A 17 -17.88 7.28 3.61
C LYS A 17 -17.18 7.87 4.82
N PRO A 18 -17.93 8.20 5.88
CA PRO A 18 -17.31 8.65 7.13
C PRO A 18 -16.63 7.49 7.85
N HIS A 19 -15.45 7.77 8.41
CA HIS A 19 -14.68 6.82 9.21
C HIS A 19 -14.00 7.56 10.34
N SER A 20 -14.03 6.97 11.55
CA SER A 20 -13.34 7.54 12.71
C SER A 20 -11.87 7.15 12.80
N GLU A 21 -11.49 6.06 12.17
CA GLU A 21 -10.11 5.58 12.19
C GLU A 21 -9.20 6.52 11.39
N LYS A 22 -8.06 6.89 12.00
CA LYS A 22 -7.02 7.64 11.32
C LYS A 22 -6.29 6.70 10.37
N THR A 23 -6.30 7.02 9.09
CA THR A 23 -5.87 6.09 8.04
C THR A 23 -4.75 6.67 7.20
N LEU A 24 -3.71 5.84 7.02
CA LEU A 24 -2.66 6.05 6.02
C LEU A 24 -3.04 5.23 4.78
N VAL A 25 -3.06 5.87 3.62
CA VAL A 25 -3.34 5.18 2.35
C VAL A 25 -2.08 5.15 1.49
N ILE A 26 -1.73 3.98 1.00
CA ILE A 26 -0.72 3.82 -0.04
C ILE A 26 -1.47 3.53 -1.33
N SER A 27 -1.45 4.48 -2.25
CA SER A 27 -2.23 4.47 -3.49
C SER A 27 -1.32 4.16 -4.67
N ILE A 28 -1.48 2.98 -5.26
CA ILE A 28 -0.67 2.51 -6.37
C ILE A 28 -1.55 2.43 -7.61
N THR A 29 -1.16 3.15 -8.66
CA THR A 29 -1.89 3.16 -9.94
C THR A 29 -0.94 2.88 -11.09
N ASP A 30 -1.51 2.59 -12.26
CA ASP A 30 -0.72 2.38 -13.46
C ASP A 30 -0.09 3.70 -13.93
N PRO A 31 1.11 3.65 -14.53
CA PRO A 31 1.71 4.85 -15.11
C PRO A 31 0.77 5.54 -16.09
N GLY A 32 0.64 6.85 -15.97
CA GLY A 32 -0.26 7.65 -16.81
C GLY A 32 -1.71 7.72 -16.32
N SER A 33 -2.06 6.99 -15.26
CA SER A 33 -3.39 7.10 -14.66
C SER A 33 -3.52 8.35 -13.81
N GLU A 34 -4.75 8.73 -13.49
CA GLU A 34 -5.03 9.84 -12.59
C GLU A 34 -4.42 9.57 -11.20
N LEU A 35 -3.60 10.49 -10.70
CA LEU A 35 -2.96 10.39 -9.39
C LEU A 35 -3.93 10.71 -8.26
N ASN A 36 -4.77 11.74 -8.44
CA ASN A 36 -5.66 12.23 -7.38
C ASN A 36 -7.00 11.49 -7.40
N TYR A 37 -6.92 10.17 -7.46
CA TYR A 37 -8.10 9.32 -7.58
C TYR A 37 -8.99 9.34 -6.33
N LEU A 38 -8.39 9.48 -5.16
CA LEU A 38 -9.10 9.65 -3.90
C LEU A 38 -8.39 10.69 -3.04
N GLU A 39 -9.14 11.29 -2.14
CA GLU A 39 -8.64 12.37 -1.30
C GLU A 39 -9.08 12.18 0.15
N GLY A 40 -8.25 12.66 1.07
CA GLY A 40 -8.64 12.79 2.47
C GLY A 40 -9.53 13.99 2.68
N ASN A 41 -10.48 13.87 3.60
CA ASN A 41 -11.34 14.98 4.03
C ASN A 41 -11.58 14.89 5.54
N LYS A 42 -12.33 15.84 6.09
CA LYS A 42 -12.57 15.89 7.53
C LYS A 42 -13.41 14.73 8.07
N ASP A 43 -14.11 14.01 7.19
CA ASP A 43 -15.07 12.99 7.60
C ASP A 43 -14.57 11.56 7.36
N ASN A 44 -13.63 11.32 6.44
CA ASN A 44 -13.27 9.97 6.04
C ASN A 44 -12.05 9.37 6.77
N GLY A 45 -11.44 10.13 7.67
CA GLY A 45 -10.33 9.63 8.49
C GLY A 45 -8.98 9.52 7.78
N ILE A 46 -8.92 9.73 6.48
CA ILE A 46 -7.66 9.64 5.73
C ILE A 46 -6.79 10.85 6.05
N ARG A 47 -5.62 10.60 6.65
CA ARG A 47 -4.70 11.62 7.12
C ARG A 47 -3.51 11.83 6.20
N LYS A 48 -3.12 10.78 5.47
CA LYS A 48 -1.99 10.83 4.55
C LYS A 48 -2.21 9.85 3.41
N ILE A 49 -1.88 10.29 2.20
CA ILE A 49 -1.90 9.42 1.02
C ILE A 49 -0.51 9.45 0.38
N VAL A 50 0.08 8.27 0.23
CA VAL A 50 1.34 8.08 -0.49
C VAL A 50 0.98 7.57 -1.87
N ARG A 51 1.24 8.38 -2.90
CA ARG A 51 0.83 8.07 -4.28
C ARG A 51 2.02 7.57 -5.07
N MET A 52 1.86 6.40 -5.71
CA MET A 52 2.89 5.74 -6.50
C MET A 52 2.34 5.28 -7.83
N GLN A 53 3.17 5.34 -8.86
CA GLN A 53 2.83 4.77 -10.18
C GLN A 53 3.97 3.88 -10.64
N PHE A 54 3.66 2.60 -10.89
CA PHE A 54 4.55 1.63 -11.50
C PHE A 54 3.72 0.46 -12.03
N GLU A 55 4.27 -0.30 -12.96
CA GLU A 55 3.59 -1.44 -13.56
C GLU A 55 3.58 -2.66 -12.65
N ASP A 56 2.57 -3.50 -12.80
CA ASP A 56 2.47 -4.79 -12.11
C ASP A 56 3.30 -5.84 -12.85
N THR A 57 4.59 -5.82 -12.60
CA THR A 57 5.55 -6.70 -13.26
C THR A 57 6.76 -6.93 -12.36
N ASP A 58 7.60 -7.89 -12.71
CA ASP A 58 8.90 -8.12 -12.07
C ASP A 58 10.06 -7.49 -12.84
N ASN A 59 9.76 -6.74 -13.92
CA ASN A 59 10.77 -6.05 -14.72
C ASN A 59 11.29 -4.83 -13.94
N PRO A 60 12.59 -4.78 -13.58
CA PRO A 60 13.12 -3.68 -12.79
C PRO A 60 13.05 -2.31 -13.46
N ASN A 61 12.85 -2.26 -14.78
CA ASN A 61 12.76 -1.00 -15.50
C ASN A 61 11.36 -0.37 -15.45
N THR A 62 10.32 -1.15 -15.16
CA THR A 62 8.92 -0.68 -15.19
C THR A 62 8.15 -0.95 -13.90
N SER A 63 8.65 -1.86 -13.04
CA SER A 63 8.09 -2.11 -11.72
C SER A 63 8.54 -1.05 -10.71
N ILE A 64 8.28 -1.31 -9.45
CA ILE A 64 8.68 -0.41 -8.36
C ILE A 64 10.18 -0.13 -8.42
N SER A 65 10.56 1.15 -8.31
CA SER A 65 11.96 1.54 -8.25
C SER A 65 12.49 1.51 -6.81
N PRO A 66 13.83 1.46 -6.62
CA PRO A 66 14.40 1.59 -5.28
C PRO A 66 13.98 2.87 -4.57
N ALA A 67 13.87 3.99 -5.29
CA ALA A 67 13.43 5.26 -4.73
C ALA A 67 11.97 5.20 -4.27
N GLN A 68 11.10 4.56 -5.03
CA GLN A 68 9.70 4.39 -4.65
C GLN A 68 9.56 3.48 -3.43
N ALA A 69 10.30 2.37 -3.39
CA ALA A 69 10.29 1.48 -2.24
C ALA A 69 10.76 2.21 -0.97
N LYS A 70 11.82 3.01 -1.09
CA LYS A 70 12.34 3.83 0.00
C LYS A 70 11.30 4.83 0.49
N GLU A 71 10.61 5.51 -0.42
CA GLU A 71 9.56 6.47 -0.05
C GLU A 71 8.41 5.78 0.71
N ILE A 72 7.96 4.62 0.26
CA ILE A 72 6.92 3.86 0.97
C ILE A 72 7.39 3.55 2.39
N THR A 73 8.58 3.01 2.55
CA THR A 73 9.06 2.58 3.86
C THR A 73 9.27 3.76 4.81
N GLU A 74 9.79 4.88 4.30
CA GLU A 74 9.95 6.08 5.11
C GLU A 74 8.61 6.65 5.56
N GLN A 75 7.62 6.71 4.67
CA GLN A 75 6.29 7.21 5.01
C GLN A 75 5.57 6.31 6.00
N VAL A 76 5.66 4.99 5.83
CA VAL A 76 5.09 4.05 6.79
C VAL A 76 5.76 4.21 8.15
N ALA A 77 7.08 4.27 8.20
CA ALA A 77 7.81 4.45 9.46
C ALA A 77 7.44 5.76 10.16
N GLN A 78 7.24 6.83 9.40
CA GLN A 78 6.90 8.14 9.95
C GLN A 78 5.49 8.19 10.53
N PHE A 79 4.52 7.54 9.87
CA PHE A 79 3.10 7.75 10.19
C PHE A 79 2.45 6.58 10.95
N THR A 80 3.03 5.37 10.93
CA THR A 80 2.32 4.18 11.41
C THR A 80 1.94 4.25 12.90
N GLU A 81 2.76 4.90 13.74
CA GLU A 81 2.47 5.05 15.17
C GLU A 81 1.27 5.98 15.45
N HIS A 82 0.95 6.84 14.50
CA HIS A 82 -0.10 7.84 14.65
C HIS A 82 -1.38 7.47 13.91
N MET A 83 -1.37 6.31 13.24
CA MET A 83 -2.50 5.85 12.45
C MET A 83 -3.13 4.61 13.07
N ASP A 84 -4.45 4.52 12.94
CA ASP A 84 -5.20 3.37 13.41
C ASP A 84 -5.23 2.26 12.35
N LYS A 85 -4.99 2.64 11.09
CA LYS A 85 -5.19 1.75 9.95
C LYS A 85 -4.30 2.14 8.78
N ILE A 86 -3.86 1.13 8.04
CA ILE A 86 -3.18 1.32 6.76
C ILE A 86 -4.02 0.66 5.67
N ILE A 87 -4.32 1.40 4.61
CA ILE A 87 -4.94 0.86 3.41
C ILE A 87 -3.89 0.87 2.31
N VAL A 88 -3.72 -0.25 1.62
CA VAL A 88 -2.88 -0.33 0.43
C VAL A 88 -3.78 -0.74 -0.73
N HIS A 89 -3.87 0.09 -1.76
CA HIS A 89 -4.65 -0.26 -2.94
C HIS A 89 -3.82 -0.21 -4.21
N CYS A 90 -4.22 -0.99 -5.19
CA CYS A 90 -3.76 -0.89 -6.57
C CYS A 90 -4.99 -0.99 -7.47
N GLU A 91 -4.86 -1.35 -8.74
CA GLU A 91 -6.03 -1.43 -9.63
C GLU A 91 -6.98 -2.56 -9.18
N ALA A 92 -6.49 -3.79 -9.09
CA ALA A 92 -7.32 -4.95 -8.77
C ALA A 92 -7.34 -5.31 -7.28
N GLY A 93 -6.38 -4.81 -6.49
CA GLY A 93 -6.27 -5.17 -5.08
C GLY A 93 -5.81 -6.61 -4.87
N GLN A 94 -4.96 -7.14 -5.75
CA GLN A 94 -4.54 -8.54 -5.71
C GLN A 94 -3.04 -8.75 -5.75
N SER A 95 -2.30 -7.86 -6.39
CA SER A 95 -0.89 -8.11 -6.71
C SER A 95 0.07 -7.07 -6.12
N ARG A 96 0.12 -5.86 -6.67
CA ARG A 96 1.04 -4.80 -6.19
C ARG A 96 0.75 -4.43 -4.75
N SER A 97 -0.50 -4.13 -4.45
CA SER A 97 -0.92 -3.76 -3.09
C SER A 97 -0.70 -4.89 -2.10
N ALA A 98 -0.95 -6.14 -2.52
CA ALA A 98 -0.70 -7.30 -1.68
C ALA A 98 0.79 -7.47 -1.39
N GLY A 99 1.65 -7.22 -2.38
CA GLY A 99 3.11 -7.26 -2.19
C GLY A 99 3.59 -6.24 -1.17
N VAL A 100 3.10 -4.99 -1.27
CA VAL A 100 3.44 -3.93 -0.31
C VAL A 100 2.92 -4.27 1.09
N ALA A 101 1.66 -4.67 1.19
CA ALA A 101 1.05 -4.99 2.48
C ALA A 101 1.76 -6.16 3.18
N ALA A 102 2.11 -7.20 2.43
CA ALA A 102 2.84 -8.33 2.97
C ALA A 102 4.22 -7.93 3.50
N ALA A 103 4.93 -7.04 2.79
CA ALA A 103 6.22 -6.54 3.24
C ALA A 103 6.11 -5.74 4.54
N ILE A 104 5.09 -4.89 4.66
CA ILE A 104 4.83 -4.13 5.88
C ILE A 104 4.56 -5.07 7.04
N LEU A 105 3.67 -6.04 6.85
CA LEU A 105 3.34 -7.03 7.88
C LEU A 105 4.57 -7.84 8.30
N LYS A 106 5.36 -8.29 7.32
CA LYS A 106 6.57 -9.07 7.61
C LYS A 106 7.57 -8.28 8.44
N PHE A 107 7.80 -7.03 8.08
CA PHE A 107 8.77 -6.19 8.79
C PHE A 107 8.31 -5.87 10.22
N TYR A 108 7.06 -5.45 10.40
CA TYR A 108 6.58 -4.98 11.71
C TYR A 108 6.11 -6.09 12.63
N THR A 109 5.57 -7.19 12.10
CA THR A 109 4.96 -8.25 12.91
C THR A 109 5.62 -9.61 12.74
N ASN A 110 6.53 -9.74 11.79
CA ASN A 110 7.13 -11.01 11.36
C ASN A 110 6.09 -12.06 10.92
N ASP A 111 4.90 -11.60 10.52
CA ASP A 111 3.79 -12.48 10.12
C ASP A 111 3.04 -11.86 8.94
N ASP A 112 3.26 -12.40 7.76
CA ASP A 112 2.61 -11.99 6.51
C ASP A 112 1.53 -12.98 6.04
N THR A 113 1.12 -13.93 6.91
CA THR A 113 0.15 -14.96 6.55
C THR A 113 -1.22 -14.40 6.22
N GLN A 114 -1.58 -13.24 6.77
CA GLN A 114 -2.82 -12.54 6.41
C GLN A 114 -2.93 -12.38 4.89
N ILE A 115 -1.81 -12.17 4.22
CA ILE A 115 -1.76 -11.99 2.77
C ILE A 115 -1.48 -13.33 2.06
N PHE A 116 -0.41 -14.03 2.43
CA PHE A 116 0.01 -15.22 1.71
C PHE A 116 -0.94 -16.40 1.85
N ASP A 117 -1.65 -16.51 2.97
CA ASP A 117 -2.61 -17.61 3.18
C ASP A 117 -4.01 -17.29 2.65
N ASN A 118 -4.22 -16.08 2.12
CA ASN A 118 -5.51 -15.69 1.56
C ASN A 118 -5.53 -15.93 0.04
N PRO A 119 -6.38 -16.84 -0.46
CA PRO A 119 -6.41 -17.17 -1.89
C PRO A 119 -6.85 -16.01 -2.80
N ARG A 120 -7.42 -14.95 -2.22
CA ARG A 120 -7.77 -13.74 -2.97
C ARG A 120 -6.55 -13.05 -3.56
N TYR A 121 -5.39 -13.15 -2.87
CA TYR A 121 -4.21 -12.40 -3.23
C TYR A 121 -3.20 -13.24 -3.98
N THR A 122 -2.54 -12.59 -4.96
CA THR A 122 -1.39 -13.14 -5.68
C THR A 122 -0.30 -12.07 -5.59
N PRO A 123 0.37 -11.95 -4.42
CA PRO A 123 1.31 -10.86 -4.19
C PRO A 123 2.42 -10.80 -5.24
N ASN A 124 2.68 -9.60 -5.77
CA ASN A 124 3.82 -9.37 -6.64
C ASN A 124 5.10 -9.54 -5.81
N MET A 125 5.85 -10.62 -6.05
CA MET A 125 7.01 -10.97 -5.24
C MET A 125 8.18 -10.03 -5.44
N TYR A 126 8.31 -9.41 -6.61
CA TYR A 126 9.31 -8.39 -6.84
C TYR A 126 9.05 -7.16 -5.97
N VAL A 127 7.80 -6.70 -5.94
CA VAL A 127 7.38 -5.58 -5.08
C VAL A 127 7.60 -5.93 -3.60
N TYR A 128 7.20 -7.13 -3.19
CA TYR A 128 7.39 -7.62 -1.82
C TYR A 128 8.86 -7.53 -1.40
N ARG A 129 9.76 -8.09 -2.22
CA ARG A 129 11.19 -8.11 -1.90
C ARG A 129 11.79 -6.71 -1.89
N MET A 130 11.41 -5.85 -2.83
CA MET A 130 11.93 -4.49 -2.92
C MET A 130 11.54 -3.66 -1.69
N VAL A 131 10.28 -3.74 -1.27
CA VAL A 131 9.79 -2.99 -0.11
C VAL A 131 10.39 -3.56 1.17
N LEU A 132 10.43 -4.88 1.32
CA LEU A 132 11.02 -5.51 2.51
C LEU A 132 12.49 -5.18 2.66
N GLU A 133 13.26 -5.23 1.56
CA GLU A 133 14.66 -4.85 1.55
C GLU A 133 14.85 -3.38 1.94
N ALA A 134 14.00 -2.49 1.42
CA ALA A 134 14.05 -1.08 1.80
C ALA A 134 13.81 -0.86 3.29
N PHE A 135 12.90 -1.61 3.90
CA PHE A 135 12.71 -1.58 5.35
C PHE A 135 13.98 -2.02 6.10
N HIS A 136 14.62 -3.10 5.66
CA HIS A 136 15.83 -3.61 6.31
C HIS A 136 17.03 -2.68 6.15
N ASN A 137 17.03 -1.82 5.13
CA ASN A 137 18.10 -0.86 4.87
C ASN A 137 17.88 0.51 5.53
N MET A 138 16.82 0.64 6.29
CA MET A 138 16.56 1.90 7.03
C MET A 138 17.51 2.10 8.19
#